data_99ffb6359c1c72bb9f571e9a3271729d
#
_entry.id   99ffb6359c1c72bb9f571e9a3271729d
#
_cell.length_a   1.000
_cell.length_b   1.000
_cell.length_c   1.000
_cell.angle_alpha   90.00
_cell.angle_beta   90.00
_cell.angle_gamma   90.00
#
_symmetry.space_group_name_H-M   'P 1'
#
loop_
_entity.id
_entity.type
_entity.pdbx_description
1 polymer ?
#
loop_
_entity_poly.entity_id
_entity_poly.type
_entity_poly.pdbx_seq_one_letter_code
_entity_poly.pdbx_strand_id
1 'polypeptide(L)'
;MAETPAPVRAVEPITRPFDAEVALPGSKSYSNRALLVAALARGRSEITQALWSDDTRYMHRALEALGVRVRADEVARAFEVEGVDGRFPAAEATLEIGNAGTAARFLTAAVALGQGTFVVDGSPAMRKRPIQPLLDGLRALGVDAESREGTGCPPVVVRAKGIAGGRARMRGDISSQYFSAILLAAPYARHDVEIEVEGELVSAPYITMTLSTMEAFGVRAEREGDRRFRVPAGQRYQGRVYAVEPDASAASYFFAAAAVTGSRVVVPRLGTDSAQGDLGLLDVLARMGCEVTVGLDTITVRGPDRLRAIDADFTRMGDVATTLMAIAPFADGPVTVRGIAQTHFEESDRPVAAATELQRMGLRVDSTWDSVTIHPGTPQPTDVQTYDDHRIAMSFAVTGLRAPGIRIVNPACVSKTFPEYFDVLRGLTTD
;
A
#
# COMPACT_ATOMS: atom_id res chain seq x y z
N MET A 1 9.35 29.40 -19.01
CA MET A 1 8.97 29.76 -17.64
C MET A 1 9.93 29.01 -16.71
N ALA A 2 10.65 29.69 -15.83
CA ALA A 2 11.48 28.99 -14.85
C ALA A 2 10.54 28.21 -13.91
N GLU A 3 10.73 26.89 -13.80
CA GLU A 3 9.99 26.06 -12.84
C GLU A 3 10.28 26.60 -11.43
N THR A 4 9.23 26.85 -10.68
CA THR A 4 9.38 27.18 -9.26
C THR A 4 10.04 25.95 -8.59
N PRO A 5 11.16 26.13 -7.85
CA PRO A 5 11.81 25.01 -7.22
C PRO A 5 10.85 24.28 -6.27
N ALA A 6 10.89 22.95 -6.30
CA ALA A 6 10.04 22.14 -5.43
C ALA A 6 10.28 22.52 -3.95
N PRO A 7 9.22 22.57 -3.11
CA PRO A 7 9.40 22.85 -1.69
C PRO A 7 10.32 21.81 -1.05
N VAL A 8 11.14 22.27 -0.09
CA VAL A 8 12.11 21.45 0.63
C VAL A 8 11.82 21.54 2.12
N ARG A 9 11.84 20.40 2.83
CA ARG A 9 11.62 20.34 4.27
C ARG A 9 12.85 19.76 4.97
N ALA A 10 13.46 20.52 5.88
CA ALA A 10 14.52 20.00 6.74
C ALA A 10 13.96 19.02 7.77
N VAL A 11 14.74 18.00 8.10
CA VAL A 11 14.46 17.09 9.20
C VAL A 11 15.42 17.40 10.35
N GLU A 12 14.85 17.65 11.53
CA GLU A 12 15.66 17.95 12.72
C GLU A 12 16.12 16.65 13.38
N PRO A 13 17.43 16.49 13.63
CA PRO A 13 17.95 15.32 14.31
C PRO A 13 17.47 15.23 15.76
N ILE A 14 17.16 14.01 16.20
CA ILE A 14 16.83 13.70 17.58
C ILE A 14 18.13 13.49 18.36
N THR A 15 18.37 14.32 19.37
CA THR A 15 19.61 14.31 20.18
C THR A 15 19.48 13.54 21.47
N ARG A 16 18.27 13.19 21.90
CA ARG A 16 17.98 12.40 23.10
C ARG A 16 16.89 11.39 22.80
N PRO A 17 16.96 10.16 23.34
CA PRO A 17 15.87 9.22 23.22
C PRO A 17 14.56 9.79 23.74
N PHE A 18 13.46 9.47 23.05
CA PHE A 18 12.09 9.84 23.41
C PHE A 18 11.27 8.60 23.73
N ASP A 19 10.10 8.78 24.37
CA ASP A 19 9.08 7.77 24.60
C ASP A 19 7.75 8.34 24.12
N ALA A 20 7.18 7.77 23.06
CA ALA A 20 5.98 8.32 22.44
C ALA A 20 4.97 7.25 22.11
N GLU A 21 3.68 7.59 22.29
CA GLU A 21 2.57 6.87 21.70
C GLU A 21 2.17 7.58 20.41
N VAL A 22 2.08 6.82 19.31
CA VAL A 22 1.81 7.35 17.97
C VAL A 22 0.48 6.83 17.47
N ALA A 23 -0.50 7.71 17.38
CA ALA A 23 -1.76 7.43 16.71
C ALA A 23 -1.58 7.52 15.20
N LEU A 24 -1.82 6.41 14.50
CA LEU A 24 -1.64 6.30 13.06
C LEU A 24 -2.96 6.45 12.30
N PRO A 25 -2.91 6.89 11.02
CA PRO A 25 -4.07 6.84 10.15
C PRO A 25 -4.50 5.40 9.88
N GLY A 26 -5.74 5.23 9.43
CA GLY A 26 -6.23 3.93 8.99
C GLY A 26 -5.44 3.38 7.82
N SER A 27 -5.37 2.06 7.71
CA SER A 27 -4.67 1.38 6.62
C SER A 27 -5.23 1.76 5.25
N LYS A 28 -4.36 2.26 4.35
CA LYS A 28 -4.71 2.54 2.95
C LYS A 28 -5.31 1.30 2.27
N SER A 29 -4.67 0.18 2.49
CA SER A 29 -5.03 -1.09 1.86
C SER A 29 -6.39 -1.60 2.33
N TYR A 30 -6.71 -1.48 3.61
CA TYR A 30 -8.03 -1.82 4.13
C TYR A 30 -9.08 -0.78 3.75
N SER A 31 -8.77 0.52 3.80
CA SER A 31 -9.72 1.58 3.43
C SER A 31 -10.22 1.43 2.00
N ASN A 32 -9.33 1.20 1.04
CA ASN A 32 -9.73 0.98 -0.36
C ASN A 32 -10.55 -0.30 -0.56
N ARG A 33 -10.20 -1.39 0.16
CA ARG A 33 -10.97 -2.64 0.12
C ARG A 33 -12.36 -2.45 0.71
N ALA A 34 -12.43 -1.86 1.88
CA ALA A 34 -13.69 -1.62 2.58
C ALA A 34 -14.63 -0.70 1.78
N LEU A 35 -14.11 0.37 1.19
CA LEU A 35 -14.88 1.27 0.33
C LEU A 35 -15.48 0.54 -0.88
N LEU A 36 -14.67 -0.26 -1.59
CA LEU A 36 -15.17 -1.01 -2.73
C LEU A 36 -16.19 -2.08 -2.32
N VAL A 37 -15.88 -2.87 -1.28
CA VAL A 37 -16.79 -3.92 -0.81
C VAL A 37 -18.10 -3.32 -0.30
N ALA A 38 -18.06 -2.21 0.43
CA ALA A 38 -19.24 -1.47 0.87
C ALA A 38 -20.08 -0.97 -0.32
N ALA A 39 -19.44 -0.47 -1.38
CA ALA A 39 -20.13 -0.06 -2.59
C ALA A 39 -20.83 -1.23 -3.30
N LEU A 40 -20.20 -2.41 -3.32
CA LEU A 40 -20.78 -3.62 -3.91
C LEU A 40 -21.82 -4.31 -3.00
N ALA A 41 -21.89 -3.97 -1.71
CA ALA A 41 -22.72 -4.65 -0.73
C ALA A 41 -24.22 -4.37 -0.94
N ARG A 42 -25.05 -5.20 -0.30
CA ARG A 42 -26.47 -4.93 -0.10
C ARG A 42 -26.64 -4.12 1.19
N GLY A 43 -27.33 -2.97 1.09
CA GLY A 43 -27.60 -2.10 2.21
C GLY A 43 -26.50 -1.08 2.48
N ARG A 44 -26.59 -0.43 3.64
CA ARG A 44 -25.68 0.67 4.04
C ARG A 44 -24.50 0.13 4.85
N SER A 45 -23.34 0.71 4.59
CA SER A 45 -22.13 0.49 5.38
C SER A 45 -21.64 1.81 5.98
N GLU A 46 -21.02 1.72 7.16
CA GLU A 46 -20.26 2.80 7.77
C GLU A 46 -18.80 2.32 7.93
N ILE A 47 -17.87 2.96 7.22
CA ILE A 47 -16.46 2.66 7.31
C ILE A 47 -15.83 3.71 8.21
N THR A 48 -15.47 3.33 9.42
CA THR A 48 -14.89 4.23 10.42
C THR A 48 -13.39 4.11 10.50
N GLN A 49 -12.71 5.14 11.04
CA GLN A 49 -11.24 5.17 11.18
C GLN A 49 -10.51 4.96 9.85
N ALA A 50 -11.19 5.25 8.74
CA ALA A 50 -10.64 5.11 7.41
C ALA A 50 -9.49 6.10 7.16
N LEU A 51 -8.60 5.73 6.26
CA LEU A 51 -7.61 6.68 5.76
C LEU A 51 -8.32 7.81 5.01
N TRP A 52 -7.92 9.06 5.32
CA TRP A 52 -8.27 10.22 4.55
C TRP A 52 -7.03 10.74 3.82
N SER A 53 -6.89 10.41 2.55
CA SER A 53 -5.71 10.71 1.73
C SER A 53 -6.07 10.80 0.27
N ASP A 54 -5.12 11.14 -0.59
CA ASP A 54 -5.37 11.22 -2.02
C ASP A 54 -5.85 9.87 -2.59
N ASP A 55 -5.27 8.74 -2.18
CA ASP A 55 -5.66 7.40 -2.67
C ASP A 55 -7.14 7.08 -2.37
N THR A 56 -7.62 7.40 -1.16
CA THR A 56 -9.02 7.14 -0.79
C THR A 56 -9.99 8.16 -1.39
N ARG A 57 -9.54 9.42 -1.62
CA ARG A 57 -10.31 10.43 -2.34
C ARG A 57 -10.56 10.04 -3.79
N TYR A 58 -9.56 9.47 -4.47
CA TYR A 58 -9.75 8.94 -5.83
C TYR A 58 -10.74 7.77 -5.86
N MET A 59 -10.62 6.82 -4.91
CA MET A 59 -11.59 5.71 -4.81
C MET A 59 -13.00 6.25 -4.57
N HIS A 60 -13.19 7.17 -3.63
CA HIS A 60 -14.47 7.78 -3.31
C HIS A 60 -15.11 8.43 -4.55
N ARG A 61 -14.37 9.34 -5.22
CA ARG A 61 -14.86 10.04 -6.43
C ARG A 61 -15.19 9.07 -7.56
N ALA A 62 -14.42 8.03 -7.73
CA ALA A 62 -14.68 7.00 -8.75
C ALA A 62 -15.98 6.23 -8.43
N LEU A 63 -16.24 5.89 -7.17
CA LEU A 63 -17.49 5.27 -6.75
C LEU A 63 -18.69 6.18 -6.99
N GLU A 64 -18.57 7.50 -6.71
CA GLU A 64 -19.62 8.48 -7.03
C GLU A 64 -19.87 8.56 -8.53
N ALA A 65 -18.82 8.57 -9.37
CA ALA A 65 -18.94 8.57 -10.83
C ALA A 65 -19.64 7.29 -11.35
N LEU A 66 -19.55 6.19 -10.63
CA LEU A 66 -20.29 4.95 -10.91
C LEU A 66 -21.73 4.96 -10.39
N GLY A 67 -22.17 6.07 -9.76
CA GLY A 67 -23.53 6.27 -9.25
C GLY A 67 -23.75 5.68 -7.85
N VAL A 68 -22.69 5.33 -7.12
CA VAL A 68 -22.77 4.93 -5.71
C VAL A 68 -22.89 6.17 -4.84
N ARG A 69 -23.82 6.18 -3.89
CA ARG A 69 -23.92 7.26 -2.91
C ARG A 69 -22.90 7.04 -1.80
N VAL A 70 -21.95 7.96 -1.71
CA VAL A 70 -20.94 7.95 -0.64
C VAL A 70 -20.96 9.30 0.04
N ARG A 71 -21.14 9.29 1.36
CA ARG A 71 -20.98 10.46 2.20
C ARG A 71 -19.68 10.34 2.98
N ALA A 72 -18.79 11.28 2.78
CA ALA A 72 -17.51 11.31 3.46
C ALA A 72 -17.51 12.35 4.58
N ASP A 73 -16.99 11.98 5.74
CA ASP A 73 -16.71 12.87 6.87
C ASP A 73 -15.20 12.86 7.14
N GLU A 74 -14.53 13.92 6.72
CA GLU A 74 -13.09 14.06 6.87
C GLU A 74 -12.66 14.15 8.35
N VAL A 75 -13.45 14.85 9.17
CA VAL A 75 -13.12 15.07 10.58
C VAL A 75 -13.27 13.77 11.36
N ALA A 76 -14.37 13.05 11.13
CA ALA A 76 -14.60 11.73 11.73
C ALA A 76 -13.76 10.62 11.10
N ARG A 77 -13.08 10.88 9.96
CA ARG A 77 -12.37 9.88 9.16
C ARG A 77 -13.28 8.69 8.84
N ALA A 78 -14.47 8.97 8.34
CA ALA A 78 -15.52 8.00 8.10
C ALA A 78 -16.15 8.16 6.73
N PHE A 79 -16.66 7.06 6.18
CA PHE A 79 -17.46 7.04 4.96
C PHE A 79 -18.76 6.27 5.22
N GLU A 80 -19.88 6.87 4.86
CA GLU A 80 -21.16 6.19 4.76
C GLU A 80 -21.38 5.82 3.29
N VAL A 81 -21.62 4.55 3.02
CA VAL A 81 -21.77 4.02 1.65
C VAL A 81 -23.11 3.32 1.51
N GLU A 82 -23.94 3.74 0.57
CA GLU A 82 -25.14 3.01 0.14
C GLU A 82 -24.76 2.03 -0.96
N GLY A 83 -24.67 0.75 -0.60
CA GLY A 83 -24.24 -0.30 -1.50
C GLY A 83 -25.27 -0.58 -2.61
N VAL A 84 -24.78 -0.97 -3.79
CA VAL A 84 -25.56 -1.15 -5.02
C VAL A 84 -25.83 -2.61 -5.38
N ASP A 85 -25.60 -3.55 -4.46
CA ASP A 85 -25.80 -5.01 -4.64
C ASP A 85 -25.12 -5.56 -5.91
N GLY A 86 -23.90 -5.10 -6.17
CA GLY A 86 -23.07 -5.52 -7.31
C GLY A 86 -23.47 -4.93 -8.66
N ARG A 87 -24.35 -3.94 -8.71
CA ARG A 87 -24.83 -3.32 -9.96
C ARG A 87 -24.64 -1.82 -9.94
N PHE A 88 -23.58 -1.35 -10.55
CA PHE A 88 -23.36 0.08 -10.68
C PHE A 88 -24.48 0.73 -11.51
N PRO A 89 -25.06 1.86 -11.04
CA PRO A 89 -26.10 2.59 -11.76
C PRO A 89 -25.63 3.18 -13.09
N ALA A 90 -24.35 3.60 -13.18
CA ALA A 90 -23.81 4.20 -14.39
C ALA A 90 -23.65 3.16 -15.51
N ALA A 91 -24.02 3.53 -16.74
CA ALA A 91 -23.76 2.76 -17.96
C ALA A 91 -22.46 3.18 -18.66
N GLU A 92 -21.93 4.35 -18.31
CA GLU A 92 -20.64 4.84 -18.78
C GLU A 92 -20.00 5.73 -17.71
N ALA A 93 -18.69 5.65 -17.56
CA ALA A 93 -17.93 6.55 -16.72
C ALA A 93 -16.45 6.56 -17.14
N THR A 94 -15.81 7.72 -16.96
CA THR A 94 -14.35 7.83 -16.94
C THR A 94 -13.94 8.05 -15.49
N LEU A 95 -13.17 7.12 -14.98
CA LEU A 95 -12.69 7.11 -13.58
C LEU A 95 -11.28 7.67 -13.54
N GLU A 96 -11.16 8.91 -13.06
CA GLU A 96 -9.86 9.54 -12.83
C GLU A 96 -9.33 9.08 -11.47
N ILE A 97 -8.20 8.37 -11.51
CA ILE A 97 -7.63 7.73 -10.31
C ILE A 97 -6.25 8.29 -9.93
N GLY A 98 -5.80 9.37 -10.54
CA GLY A 98 -4.50 9.97 -10.26
C GLY A 98 -3.36 8.96 -10.31
N ASN A 99 -2.57 8.84 -9.23
CA ASN A 99 -1.57 7.79 -9.07
C ASN A 99 -1.97 6.71 -8.04
N ALA A 100 -3.29 6.53 -7.80
CA ALA A 100 -3.83 5.55 -6.85
C ALA A 100 -3.84 4.13 -7.43
N GLY A 101 -2.75 3.39 -7.26
CA GLY A 101 -2.56 2.07 -7.86
C GLY A 101 -3.61 1.05 -7.43
N THR A 102 -3.99 1.04 -6.16
CA THR A 102 -5.02 0.13 -5.62
C THR A 102 -6.38 0.43 -6.25
N ALA A 103 -6.78 1.70 -6.33
CA ALA A 103 -8.03 2.12 -6.96
C ALA A 103 -8.06 1.71 -8.45
N ALA A 104 -6.95 1.93 -9.19
CA ALA A 104 -6.84 1.53 -10.59
C ALA A 104 -7.18 0.06 -10.81
N ARG A 105 -6.54 -0.84 -10.05
CA ARG A 105 -6.71 -2.28 -10.21
C ARG A 105 -8.09 -2.75 -9.75
N PHE A 106 -8.51 -2.29 -8.58
CA PHE A 106 -9.78 -2.70 -7.99
C PHE A 106 -10.98 -2.25 -8.83
N LEU A 107 -10.98 -1.00 -9.26
CA LEU A 107 -12.04 -0.45 -10.09
C LEU A 107 -12.08 -1.11 -11.48
N THR A 108 -10.92 -1.41 -12.09
CA THR A 108 -10.87 -2.12 -13.37
C THR A 108 -11.60 -3.45 -13.32
N ALA A 109 -11.47 -4.23 -12.23
CA ALA A 109 -12.22 -5.47 -12.07
C ALA A 109 -13.69 -5.22 -11.69
N ALA A 110 -13.95 -4.25 -10.81
CA ALA A 110 -15.28 -3.99 -10.31
C ALA A 110 -16.24 -3.47 -11.38
N VAL A 111 -15.79 -2.57 -12.28
CA VAL A 111 -16.64 -2.04 -13.36
C VAL A 111 -17.08 -3.13 -14.35
N ALA A 112 -16.38 -4.26 -14.41
CA ALA A 112 -16.80 -5.41 -15.22
C ALA A 112 -18.17 -5.99 -14.80
N LEU A 113 -18.58 -5.73 -13.54
CA LEU A 113 -19.91 -6.11 -13.03
C LEU A 113 -21.03 -5.26 -13.59
N GLY A 114 -20.73 -4.08 -14.15
CA GLY A 114 -21.67 -3.16 -14.74
C GLY A 114 -22.24 -3.60 -16.09
N GLN A 115 -22.94 -2.66 -16.74
CA GLN A 115 -23.43 -2.80 -18.11
C GLN A 115 -23.07 -1.53 -18.87
N GLY A 116 -22.15 -1.63 -19.84
CA GLY A 116 -21.73 -0.47 -20.64
C GLY A 116 -20.23 -0.30 -20.77
N THR A 117 -19.74 0.92 -20.96
CA THR A 117 -18.33 1.18 -21.22
C THR A 117 -17.72 2.08 -20.15
N PHE A 118 -16.65 1.60 -19.54
CA PHE A 118 -15.94 2.31 -18.48
C PHE A 118 -14.49 2.51 -18.87
N VAL A 119 -13.94 3.67 -18.53
CA VAL A 119 -12.53 4.00 -18.72
C VAL A 119 -11.90 4.24 -17.36
N VAL A 120 -10.78 3.58 -17.08
CA VAL A 120 -9.96 3.84 -15.88
C VAL A 120 -8.67 4.49 -16.34
N ASP A 121 -8.44 5.72 -15.92
CA ASP A 121 -7.28 6.53 -16.32
C ASP A 121 -6.74 7.31 -15.13
N GLY A 122 -5.50 7.81 -15.25
CA GLY A 122 -4.88 8.59 -14.18
C GLY A 122 -3.72 9.43 -14.68
N SER A 123 -2.86 9.80 -13.74
CA SER A 123 -1.71 10.66 -13.99
C SER A 123 -0.74 10.07 -15.02
N PRO A 124 0.18 10.88 -15.60
CA PRO A 124 1.24 10.37 -16.45
C PRO A 124 2.10 9.28 -15.81
N ALA A 125 2.25 9.29 -14.48
CA ALA A 125 2.94 8.23 -13.73
C ALA A 125 2.11 6.93 -13.74
N MET A 126 0.79 7.00 -13.54
CA MET A 126 -0.10 5.84 -13.59
C MET A 126 -0.10 5.19 -14.98
N ARG A 127 -0.04 5.96 -16.05
CA ARG A 127 0.02 5.46 -17.44
C ARG A 127 1.31 4.69 -17.79
N LYS A 128 2.26 4.59 -16.85
CA LYS A 128 3.48 3.78 -16.96
C LYS A 128 3.44 2.51 -16.09
N ARG A 129 2.43 2.38 -15.22
CA ARG A 129 2.33 1.26 -14.28
C ARG A 129 1.60 0.08 -14.93
N PRO A 130 2.19 -1.14 -14.93
CA PRO A 130 1.61 -2.29 -15.61
C PRO A 130 0.26 -2.69 -15.02
N ILE A 131 -0.66 -3.08 -15.91
CA ILE A 131 -1.97 -3.63 -15.55
C ILE A 131 -2.35 -4.82 -16.44
N GLN A 132 -1.56 -5.13 -17.46
CA GLN A 132 -1.85 -6.17 -18.44
C GLN A 132 -2.18 -7.53 -17.81
N PRO A 133 -1.47 -8.03 -16.77
CA PRO A 133 -1.82 -9.32 -16.17
C PRO A 133 -3.24 -9.36 -15.57
N LEU A 134 -3.73 -8.23 -15.04
CA LEU A 134 -5.12 -8.13 -14.60
C LEU A 134 -6.09 -8.21 -15.79
N LEU A 135 -5.79 -7.53 -16.89
CA LEU A 135 -6.64 -7.55 -18.08
C LEU A 135 -6.72 -8.96 -18.68
N ASP A 136 -5.60 -9.68 -18.71
CA ASP A 136 -5.55 -11.07 -19.18
C ASP A 136 -6.37 -12.01 -18.28
N GLY A 137 -6.26 -11.85 -16.95
CA GLY A 137 -7.08 -12.58 -16.00
C GLY A 137 -8.58 -12.30 -16.17
N LEU A 138 -8.97 -11.03 -16.36
CA LEU A 138 -10.35 -10.64 -16.61
C LEU A 138 -10.88 -11.19 -17.95
N ARG A 139 -10.06 -11.19 -19.00
CA ARG A 139 -10.42 -11.79 -20.29
C ARG A 139 -10.65 -13.29 -20.19
N ALA A 140 -9.82 -14.00 -19.43
CA ALA A 140 -10.01 -15.43 -19.16
C ALA A 140 -11.34 -15.71 -18.44
N LEU A 141 -11.86 -14.74 -17.68
CA LEU A 141 -13.16 -14.79 -16.99
C LEU A 141 -14.31 -14.20 -17.83
N GLY A 142 -14.09 -13.96 -19.14
CA GLY A 142 -15.13 -13.53 -20.08
C GLY A 142 -15.40 -12.03 -20.10
N VAL A 143 -14.48 -11.19 -19.59
CA VAL A 143 -14.60 -9.72 -19.62
C VAL A 143 -13.90 -9.16 -20.84
N ASP A 144 -14.54 -8.22 -21.54
CA ASP A 144 -13.92 -7.42 -22.61
C ASP A 144 -13.19 -6.21 -21.98
N ALA A 145 -11.88 -6.33 -21.81
CA ALA A 145 -11.03 -5.30 -21.21
C ALA A 145 -9.72 -5.15 -21.97
N GLU A 146 -9.27 -3.90 -22.18
CA GLU A 146 -8.03 -3.62 -22.92
C GLU A 146 -7.31 -2.38 -22.40
N SER A 147 -5.97 -2.34 -22.56
CA SER A 147 -5.20 -1.10 -22.52
C SER A 147 -5.48 -0.33 -23.81
N ARG A 148 -6.05 0.88 -23.70
CA ARG A 148 -6.51 1.69 -24.86
C ARG A 148 -5.38 1.94 -25.87
N GLU A 149 -4.17 2.17 -25.38
CA GLU A 149 -3.00 2.49 -26.19
C GLU A 149 -2.14 1.27 -26.50
N GLY A 150 -2.56 0.06 -26.09
CA GLY A 150 -1.82 -1.18 -26.32
C GLY A 150 -0.51 -1.31 -25.54
N THR A 151 -0.27 -0.43 -24.56
CA THR A 151 0.97 -0.39 -23.76
C THR A 151 0.99 -1.41 -22.61
N GLY A 152 -0.16 -2.03 -22.31
CA GLY A 152 -0.32 -2.85 -21.10
C GLY A 152 -0.48 -2.04 -19.82
N CYS A 153 -0.64 -0.71 -19.94
CA CYS A 153 -0.84 0.25 -18.86
C CYS A 153 -2.16 1.02 -19.06
N PRO A 154 -2.64 1.80 -18.09
CA PRO A 154 -3.74 2.74 -18.30
C PRO A 154 -3.44 3.76 -19.42
N PRO A 155 -4.46 4.30 -20.10
CA PRO A 155 -5.90 4.13 -19.85
C PRO A 155 -6.41 2.74 -20.19
N VAL A 156 -7.29 2.20 -19.33
CA VAL A 156 -7.97 0.90 -19.56
C VAL A 156 -9.40 1.14 -19.97
N VAL A 157 -9.88 0.39 -20.96
CA VAL A 157 -11.29 0.35 -21.36
C VAL A 157 -11.88 -0.99 -20.99
N VAL A 158 -13.00 -0.97 -20.27
CA VAL A 158 -13.79 -2.17 -19.94
C VAL A 158 -15.17 -2.04 -20.55
N ARG A 159 -15.53 -2.96 -21.48
CA ARG A 159 -16.88 -3.08 -22.06
C ARG A 159 -17.63 -4.12 -21.24
N ALA A 160 -18.27 -3.64 -20.19
CA ALA A 160 -18.86 -4.47 -19.15
C ALA A 160 -20.17 -5.13 -19.59
N LYS A 161 -20.27 -6.42 -19.31
CA LYS A 161 -21.48 -7.26 -19.48
C LYS A 161 -21.62 -8.28 -18.35
N GLY A 162 -21.01 -7.99 -17.19
CA GLY A 162 -20.80 -8.91 -16.08
C GLY A 162 -19.58 -9.82 -16.29
N ILE A 163 -19.18 -10.50 -15.23
CA ILE A 163 -18.09 -11.49 -15.21
C ILE A 163 -18.72 -12.87 -15.41
N ALA A 164 -18.27 -13.63 -16.42
CA ALA A 164 -18.80 -14.96 -16.66
C ALA A 164 -18.41 -15.94 -15.53
N GLY A 165 -17.20 -15.83 -15.03
CA GLY A 165 -16.58 -16.78 -14.11
C GLY A 165 -15.75 -17.81 -14.84
N GLY A 166 -15.31 -18.86 -14.14
CA GLY A 166 -14.42 -19.89 -14.66
C GLY A 166 -13.01 -19.79 -14.06
N ARG A 167 -12.01 -20.20 -14.82
CA ARG A 167 -10.62 -20.28 -14.35
C ARG A 167 -9.74 -19.27 -15.05
N ALA A 168 -8.94 -18.54 -14.27
CA ALA A 168 -7.86 -17.68 -14.75
C ALA A 168 -6.51 -18.13 -14.18
N ARG A 169 -5.47 -18.15 -15.04
CA ARG A 169 -4.08 -18.34 -14.62
C ARG A 169 -3.38 -17.00 -14.68
N MET A 170 -2.65 -16.64 -13.61
CA MET A 170 -2.05 -15.32 -13.48
C MET A 170 -0.66 -15.42 -12.85
N ARG A 171 0.29 -14.67 -13.39
CA ARG A 171 1.63 -14.57 -12.82
C ARG A 171 1.59 -13.91 -11.44
N GLY A 172 2.24 -14.56 -10.45
CA GLY A 172 2.30 -14.11 -9.06
C GLY A 172 3.40 -13.09 -8.77
N ASP A 173 4.38 -12.97 -9.65
CA ASP A 173 5.66 -12.27 -9.43
C ASP A 173 5.65 -10.76 -9.69
N ILE A 174 4.49 -10.18 -10.07
CA ILE A 174 4.38 -8.74 -10.40
C ILE A 174 3.61 -7.98 -9.31
N SER A 175 2.38 -8.37 -9.01
CA SER A 175 1.55 -7.67 -8.03
C SER A 175 0.38 -8.52 -7.51
N SER A 176 0.25 -8.62 -6.19
CA SER A 176 -0.93 -9.23 -5.53
C SER A 176 -2.22 -8.43 -5.71
N GLN A 177 -2.13 -7.15 -6.14
CA GLN A 177 -3.30 -6.31 -6.39
C GLN A 177 -4.17 -6.85 -7.52
N TYR A 178 -3.61 -7.54 -8.52
CA TYR A 178 -4.36 -8.13 -9.61
C TYR A 178 -5.28 -9.25 -9.13
N PHE A 179 -4.76 -10.11 -8.25
CA PHE A 179 -5.53 -11.17 -7.59
C PHE A 179 -6.63 -10.58 -6.71
N SER A 180 -6.28 -9.62 -5.86
CA SER A 180 -7.22 -8.92 -4.98
C SER A 180 -8.36 -8.27 -5.77
N ALA A 181 -8.07 -7.64 -6.90
CA ALA A 181 -9.07 -6.99 -7.75
C ALA A 181 -10.13 -7.97 -8.24
N ILE A 182 -9.71 -9.14 -8.77
CA ILE A 182 -10.63 -10.17 -9.26
C ILE A 182 -11.40 -10.80 -8.09
N LEU A 183 -10.73 -11.13 -6.98
CA LEU A 183 -11.35 -11.74 -5.80
C LEU A 183 -12.48 -10.88 -5.25
N LEU A 184 -12.29 -9.55 -5.15
CA LEU A 184 -13.31 -8.62 -4.65
C LEU A 184 -14.55 -8.55 -5.54
N ALA A 185 -14.41 -8.71 -6.85
CA ALA A 185 -15.52 -8.71 -7.80
C ALA A 185 -16.16 -10.10 -7.98
N ALA A 186 -15.43 -11.17 -7.73
CA ALA A 186 -15.81 -12.56 -8.02
C ALA A 186 -17.14 -13.02 -7.43
N PRO A 187 -17.60 -12.59 -6.21
CA PRO A 187 -18.89 -13.04 -5.65
C PRO A 187 -20.09 -12.77 -6.55
N TYR A 188 -19.99 -11.78 -7.43
CA TYR A 188 -21.03 -11.35 -8.35
C TYR A 188 -20.90 -11.95 -9.76
N ALA A 189 -19.91 -12.80 -10.01
CA ALA A 189 -19.77 -13.54 -11.26
C ALA A 189 -20.94 -14.51 -11.46
N ARG A 190 -21.19 -14.90 -12.72
CA ARG A 190 -22.27 -15.84 -13.07
C ARG A 190 -21.97 -17.27 -12.61
N HIS A 191 -20.70 -17.65 -12.64
CA HIS A 191 -20.18 -18.94 -12.18
C HIS A 191 -19.00 -18.70 -11.23
N ASP A 192 -18.61 -19.74 -10.52
CA ASP A 192 -17.45 -19.72 -9.63
C ASP A 192 -16.22 -19.16 -10.35
N VAL A 193 -15.43 -18.38 -9.62
CA VAL A 193 -14.14 -17.88 -10.09
C VAL A 193 -13.03 -18.62 -9.40
N GLU A 194 -12.13 -19.20 -10.18
CA GLU A 194 -10.92 -19.85 -9.70
C GLU A 194 -9.69 -19.14 -10.29
N ILE A 195 -8.74 -18.81 -9.44
CA ILE A 195 -7.48 -18.17 -9.84
C ILE A 195 -6.33 -19.10 -9.48
N GLU A 196 -5.55 -19.52 -10.48
CA GLU A 196 -4.31 -20.26 -10.32
C GLU A 196 -3.13 -19.30 -10.42
N VAL A 197 -2.21 -19.39 -9.46
CA VAL A 197 -0.99 -18.59 -9.42
C VAL A 197 0.12 -19.29 -10.17
N GLU A 198 0.72 -18.61 -11.14
CA GLU A 198 1.91 -19.05 -11.85
C GLU A 198 3.15 -18.44 -11.21
N GLY A 199 4.09 -19.29 -10.79
CA GLY A 199 5.31 -18.89 -10.09
C GLY A 199 5.10 -18.58 -8.62
N GLU A 200 5.95 -17.73 -8.07
CA GLU A 200 5.87 -17.28 -6.68
C GLU A 200 4.90 -16.09 -6.55
N LEU A 201 4.12 -16.09 -5.48
CA LEU A 201 3.19 -15.00 -5.19
C LEU A 201 3.86 -13.96 -4.28
N VAL A 202 4.28 -12.84 -4.88
CA VAL A 202 4.82 -11.70 -4.13
C VAL A 202 3.71 -10.99 -3.35
N SER A 203 4.05 -10.40 -2.21
CA SER A 203 3.11 -9.63 -1.39
C SER A 203 1.82 -10.41 -1.03
N ALA A 204 1.91 -11.72 -0.83
CA ALA A 204 0.80 -12.61 -0.51
C ALA A 204 -0.06 -12.17 0.70
N PRO A 205 0.46 -11.50 1.75
CA PRO A 205 -0.36 -10.99 2.85
C PRO A 205 -1.46 -10.02 2.41
N TYR A 206 -1.29 -9.27 1.33
CA TYR A 206 -2.36 -8.39 0.82
C TYR A 206 -3.56 -9.18 0.28
N ILE A 207 -3.37 -10.43 -0.16
CA ILE A 207 -4.49 -11.32 -0.47
C ILE A 207 -5.16 -11.78 0.81
N THR A 208 -4.41 -12.09 1.87
CA THR A 208 -5.00 -12.38 3.19
C THR A 208 -5.88 -11.24 3.67
N MET A 209 -5.42 -9.98 3.58
CA MET A 209 -6.23 -8.79 3.88
C MET A 209 -7.49 -8.71 3.02
N THR A 210 -7.40 -9.09 1.73
CA THR A 210 -8.56 -9.13 0.83
C THR A 210 -9.58 -10.15 1.31
N LEU A 211 -9.14 -11.38 1.58
CA LEU A 211 -10.02 -12.45 2.06
C LEU A 211 -10.65 -12.12 3.42
N SER A 212 -9.90 -11.53 4.34
CA SER A 212 -10.39 -11.05 5.63
C SER A 212 -11.46 -9.96 5.46
N THR A 213 -11.25 -9.01 4.54
CA THR A 213 -12.26 -7.98 4.24
C THR A 213 -13.52 -8.61 3.63
N MET A 214 -13.39 -9.53 2.69
CA MET A 214 -14.51 -10.25 2.08
C MET A 214 -15.32 -11.00 3.15
N GLU A 215 -14.64 -11.74 4.05
CA GLU A 215 -15.28 -12.49 5.13
C GLU A 215 -15.98 -11.55 6.13
N ALA A 216 -15.35 -10.41 6.47
CA ALA A 216 -15.98 -9.41 7.31
C ALA A 216 -17.30 -8.91 6.73
N PHE A 217 -17.46 -8.84 5.43
CA PHE A 217 -18.71 -8.46 4.75
C PHE A 217 -19.57 -9.66 4.31
N GLY A 218 -19.30 -10.85 4.84
CA GLY A 218 -20.15 -12.05 4.70
C GLY A 218 -19.88 -12.90 3.48
N VAL A 219 -18.77 -12.70 2.77
CA VAL A 219 -18.38 -13.50 1.61
C VAL A 219 -17.15 -14.35 1.95
N ARG A 220 -17.20 -15.64 1.58
CA ARG A 220 -16.11 -16.57 1.81
C ARG A 220 -15.45 -16.99 0.50
N ALA A 221 -14.13 -17.09 0.53
CA ALA A 221 -13.33 -17.66 -0.53
C ALA A 221 -12.53 -18.85 0.03
N GLU A 222 -12.29 -19.84 -0.83
CA GLU A 222 -11.43 -20.97 -0.56
C GLU A 222 -10.00 -20.62 -0.97
N ARG A 223 -9.00 -21.03 -0.18
CA ARG A 223 -7.57 -20.79 -0.43
C ARG A 223 -6.78 -22.07 -0.26
N GLU A 224 -5.99 -22.42 -1.25
CA GLU A 224 -5.04 -23.52 -1.21
C GLU A 224 -3.61 -22.95 -1.22
N GLY A 225 -3.08 -22.66 -0.03
CA GLY A 225 -1.81 -21.97 0.16
C GLY A 225 -1.77 -20.62 -0.59
N ASP A 226 -0.66 -20.37 -1.29
CA ASP A 226 -0.49 -19.19 -2.15
C ASP A 226 -0.65 -19.58 -3.65
N ARG A 227 -1.23 -20.75 -3.96
CA ARG A 227 -1.29 -21.30 -5.32
C ARG A 227 -2.64 -21.20 -5.98
N ARG A 228 -3.73 -21.26 -5.20
CA ARG A 228 -5.09 -21.27 -5.75
C ARG A 228 -6.07 -20.59 -4.82
N PHE A 229 -6.95 -19.80 -5.44
CA PHE A 229 -8.05 -19.12 -4.77
C PHE A 229 -9.35 -19.40 -5.53
N ARG A 230 -10.42 -19.74 -4.82
CA ARG A 230 -11.73 -19.95 -5.39
C ARG A 230 -12.79 -19.16 -4.65
N VAL A 231 -13.63 -18.48 -5.41
CA VAL A 231 -14.79 -17.75 -4.88
C VAL A 231 -16.04 -18.39 -5.48
N PRO A 232 -16.89 -19.09 -4.68
CA PRO A 232 -18.17 -19.57 -5.13
C PRO A 232 -19.07 -18.42 -5.56
N ALA A 233 -19.74 -18.57 -6.71
CA ALA A 233 -20.68 -17.58 -7.24
C ALA A 233 -21.94 -17.46 -6.37
N GLY A 234 -22.70 -16.37 -6.59
CA GLY A 234 -24.00 -16.17 -5.94
C GLY A 234 -23.95 -15.66 -4.52
N GLN A 235 -22.76 -15.45 -3.96
CA GLN A 235 -22.59 -14.75 -2.68
C GLN A 235 -22.84 -13.24 -2.85
N ARG A 236 -23.12 -12.54 -1.75
CA ARG A 236 -23.38 -11.11 -1.73
C ARG A 236 -22.75 -10.49 -0.48
N TYR A 237 -22.01 -9.43 -0.65
CA TYR A 237 -21.58 -8.61 0.48
C TYR A 237 -22.77 -8.01 1.21
N GLN A 238 -22.67 -7.87 2.52
CA GLN A 238 -23.68 -7.27 3.38
C GLN A 238 -23.15 -6.00 4.00
N GLY A 239 -23.94 -4.92 3.90
CA GLY A 239 -23.60 -3.65 4.54
C GLY A 239 -23.43 -3.78 6.03
N ARG A 240 -22.44 -3.08 6.60
CA ARG A 240 -22.09 -3.14 8.01
C ARG A 240 -21.29 -1.94 8.50
N VAL A 241 -21.14 -1.81 9.79
CA VAL A 241 -20.09 -0.96 10.39
C VAL A 241 -18.77 -1.73 10.33
N TYR A 242 -17.75 -1.09 9.78
CA TYR A 242 -16.40 -1.65 9.65
C TYR A 242 -15.36 -0.62 10.08
N ALA A 243 -14.64 -0.92 11.16
CA ALA A 243 -13.53 -0.09 11.63
C ALA A 243 -12.23 -0.50 10.97
N VAL A 244 -11.56 0.45 10.32
CA VAL A 244 -10.26 0.22 9.68
C VAL A 244 -9.17 0.24 10.74
N GLU A 245 -8.30 -0.76 10.76
CA GLU A 245 -7.13 -0.79 11.63
C GLU A 245 -6.04 0.19 11.18
N PRO A 246 -5.12 0.61 12.07
CA PRO A 246 -4.00 1.47 11.71
C PRO A 246 -3.13 0.87 10.61
N ASP A 247 -2.48 1.73 9.84
CA ASP A 247 -1.62 1.33 8.71
C ASP A 247 -0.25 0.83 9.19
N ALA A 248 0.04 -0.45 8.96
CA ALA A 248 1.31 -1.08 9.36
C ALA A 248 2.51 -0.53 8.57
N SER A 249 2.30 -0.11 7.30
CA SER A 249 3.35 0.57 6.54
C SER A 249 3.69 1.92 7.17
N ALA A 250 2.66 2.69 7.61
CA ALA A 250 2.88 3.95 8.33
C ALA A 250 3.58 3.72 9.67
N ALA A 251 3.22 2.65 10.40
CA ALA A 251 3.88 2.26 11.65
C ALA A 251 5.38 2.02 11.46
N SER A 252 5.78 1.46 10.32
CA SER A 252 7.18 1.12 10.03
C SER A 252 8.14 2.29 10.19
N TYR A 253 7.73 3.50 9.81
CA TYR A 253 8.58 4.70 9.92
C TYR A 253 8.83 5.09 11.37
N PHE A 254 7.83 4.94 12.23
CA PHE A 254 7.96 5.26 13.67
C PHE A 254 8.70 4.16 14.43
N PHE A 255 8.52 2.90 14.07
CA PHE A 255 9.33 1.81 14.58
C PHE A 255 10.81 1.97 14.16
N ALA A 256 11.05 2.37 12.92
CA ALA A 256 12.39 2.69 12.44
C ALA A 256 12.98 3.93 13.13
N ALA A 257 12.17 4.96 13.42
CA ALA A 257 12.60 6.12 14.20
C ALA A 257 13.06 5.70 15.61
N ALA A 258 12.27 4.85 16.30
CA ALA A 258 12.69 4.28 17.57
C ALA A 258 14.02 3.50 17.44
N ALA A 259 14.12 2.67 16.40
CA ALA A 259 15.28 1.80 16.16
C ALA A 259 16.59 2.58 16.00
N VAL A 260 16.59 3.71 15.25
CA VAL A 260 17.83 4.48 14.99
C VAL A 260 18.19 5.48 16.08
N THR A 261 17.23 5.83 16.94
CA THR A 261 17.45 6.85 18.00
C THR A 261 17.56 6.27 19.40
N GLY A 262 17.43 4.91 19.57
CA GLY A 262 17.38 4.28 20.88
C GLY A 262 16.13 4.61 21.69
N SER A 263 15.08 5.08 21.02
CA SER A 263 13.83 5.57 21.61
C SER A 263 12.80 4.44 21.77
N ARG A 264 11.66 4.75 22.39
CA ARG A 264 10.52 3.85 22.51
C ARG A 264 9.32 4.43 21.79
N VAL A 265 8.68 3.62 20.95
CA VAL A 265 7.42 3.96 20.29
C VAL A 265 6.36 2.91 20.62
N VAL A 266 5.16 3.39 20.93
CA VAL A 266 3.94 2.59 21.13
C VAL A 266 2.94 2.94 20.03
N VAL A 267 2.43 1.94 19.35
CA VAL A 267 1.35 2.09 18.36
C VAL A 267 0.10 1.36 18.89
N PRO A 268 -0.95 2.06 19.27
CA PRO A 268 -2.20 1.47 19.73
C PRO A 268 -3.06 0.98 18.55
N ARG A 269 -4.01 0.08 18.85
CA ARG A 269 -5.00 -0.49 17.93
C ARG A 269 -4.40 -1.30 16.78
N LEU A 270 -3.15 -1.71 16.91
CA LEU A 270 -2.46 -2.60 15.99
C LEU A 270 -1.83 -3.73 16.81
N GLY A 271 -2.04 -4.98 16.43
CA GLY A 271 -1.61 -6.11 17.26
C GLY A 271 -1.58 -7.44 16.51
N THR A 272 -1.62 -8.52 17.28
CA THR A 272 -1.45 -9.90 16.78
C THR A 272 -2.49 -10.34 15.75
N ASP A 273 -3.68 -9.75 15.76
CA ASP A 273 -4.77 -10.15 14.87
C ASP A 273 -4.71 -9.47 13.50
N SER A 274 -3.78 -8.52 13.31
CA SER A 274 -3.60 -7.85 12.04
C SER A 274 -3.05 -8.79 10.97
N ALA A 275 -3.69 -8.79 9.80
CA ALA A 275 -3.21 -9.54 8.63
C ALA A 275 -2.27 -8.71 7.73
N GLN A 276 -1.87 -7.50 8.15
CA GLN A 276 -0.96 -6.65 7.38
C GLN A 276 0.45 -7.24 7.37
N GLY A 277 0.93 -7.66 6.19
CA GLY A 277 2.23 -8.31 6.02
C GLY A 277 3.43 -7.44 6.41
N ASP A 278 3.25 -6.12 6.36
CA ASP A 278 4.28 -5.13 6.69
C ASP A 278 4.71 -5.19 8.17
N LEU A 279 3.90 -5.81 9.03
CA LEU A 279 4.31 -6.14 10.41
C LEU A 279 5.47 -7.13 10.48
N GLY A 280 5.78 -7.83 9.39
CA GLY A 280 7.01 -8.65 9.29
C GLY A 280 8.30 -7.86 9.50
N LEU A 281 8.28 -6.53 9.32
CA LEU A 281 9.40 -5.67 9.68
C LEU A 281 9.75 -5.74 11.18
N LEU A 282 8.81 -6.05 12.05
CA LEU A 282 9.04 -6.18 13.50
C LEU A 282 10.02 -7.32 13.80
N ASP A 283 9.93 -8.46 13.10
CA ASP A 283 10.90 -9.55 13.23
C ASP A 283 12.29 -9.10 12.76
N VAL A 284 12.36 -8.37 11.65
CA VAL A 284 13.61 -7.80 11.14
C VAL A 284 14.24 -6.88 12.19
N LEU A 285 13.47 -5.95 12.76
CA LEU A 285 13.94 -5.02 13.79
C LEU A 285 14.37 -5.76 15.07
N ALA A 286 13.64 -6.79 15.49
CA ALA A 286 14.02 -7.62 16.64
C ALA A 286 15.37 -8.31 16.41
N ARG A 287 15.60 -8.90 15.22
CA ARG A 287 16.88 -9.49 14.82
C ARG A 287 18.00 -8.44 14.73
N MET A 288 17.67 -7.20 14.40
CA MET A 288 18.61 -6.07 14.44
C MET A 288 18.90 -5.55 15.85
N GLY A 289 18.24 -6.10 16.87
CA GLY A 289 18.52 -5.81 18.29
C GLY A 289 17.49 -4.94 18.99
N CYS A 290 16.39 -4.57 18.33
CA CYS A 290 15.29 -3.86 18.98
C CYS A 290 14.54 -4.79 19.97
N GLU A 291 14.03 -4.20 21.04
CA GLU A 291 13.04 -4.86 21.89
C GLU A 291 11.66 -4.64 21.24
N VAL A 292 11.01 -5.73 20.87
CA VAL A 292 9.69 -5.71 20.22
C VAL A 292 8.68 -6.45 21.09
N THR A 293 7.57 -5.80 21.38
CA THR A 293 6.43 -6.42 22.07
C THR A 293 5.16 -6.23 21.22
N VAL A 294 4.54 -7.35 20.85
CA VAL A 294 3.28 -7.36 20.09
C VAL A 294 2.19 -7.90 21.01
N GLY A 295 1.27 -7.02 21.39
CA GLY A 295 0.07 -7.36 22.16
C GLY A 295 -1.14 -7.61 21.24
N LEU A 296 -2.32 -7.76 21.84
CA LEU A 296 -3.58 -7.96 21.09
C LEU A 296 -3.94 -6.72 20.24
N ASP A 297 -3.73 -5.53 20.79
CA ASP A 297 -4.13 -4.25 20.21
C ASP A 297 -3.06 -3.16 20.30
N THR A 298 -1.82 -3.52 20.63
CA THR A 298 -0.74 -2.56 20.85
C THR A 298 0.60 -3.17 20.44
N ILE A 299 1.39 -2.41 19.72
CA ILE A 299 2.77 -2.78 19.36
C ILE A 299 3.73 -1.77 19.98
N THR A 300 4.76 -2.27 20.65
CA THR A 300 5.84 -1.45 21.21
C THR A 300 7.18 -1.87 20.59
N VAL A 301 7.95 -0.87 20.15
CA VAL A 301 9.34 -1.05 19.71
C VAL A 301 10.24 -0.12 20.50
N ARG A 302 11.32 -0.66 21.06
CA ARG A 302 12.42 0.11 21.66
C ARG A 302 13.70 -0.16 20.88
N GLY A 303 14.36 0.90 20.45
CA GLY A 303 15.62 0.82 19.74
C GLY A 303 16.80 0.41 20.64
N PRO A 304 17.81 -0.27 20.09
CA PRO A 304 19.06 -0.57 20.78
C PRO A 304 20.03 0.64 20.71
N ASP A 305 21.14 0.57 21.41
CA ASP A 305 22.23 1.56 21.25
C ASP A 305 22.83 1.53 19.84
N ARG A 306 22.85 0.35 19.22
CA ARG A 306 23.32 0.16 17.84
C ARG A 306 22.57 -1.01 17.16
N LEU A 307 22.15 -0.77 15.92
CA LEU A 307 21.51 -1.77 15.09
C LEU A 307 22.54 -2.83 14.63
N ARG A 308 22.11 -4.08 14.53
CA ARG A 308 22.93 -5.19 13.99
C ARG A 308 22.75 -5.30 12.48
N ALA A 309 23.80 -5.79 11.83
CA ALA A 309 23.74 -6.21 10.43
C ALA A 309 22.71 -7.31 10.20
N ILE A 310 22.08 -7.33 9.02
CA ILE A 310 21.07 -8.33 8.67
C ILE A 310 21.00 -8.56 7.16
N ASP A 311 20.65 -9.78 6.78
CA ASP A 311 20.10 -10.13 5.48
C ASP A 311 18.63 -10.52 5.67
N ALA A 312 17.72 -9.80 4.99
CA ALA A 312 16.29 -9.96 5.18
C ALA A 312 15.52 -10.00 3.85
N ASP A 313 14.53 -10.89 3.81
CA ASP A 313 13.65 -11.10 2.66
C ASP A 313 12.38 -10.26 2.76
N PHE A 314 12.11 -9.48 1.72
CA PHE A 314 10.98 -8.58 1.61
C PHE A 314 9.95 -9.00 0.55
N THR A 315 10.05 -10.23 0.02
CA THR A 315 9.08 -10.76 -0.96
C THR A 315 7.62 -10.60 -0.50
N ARG A 316 7.38 -10.71 0.81
CA ARG A 316 6.04 -10.63 1.40
C ARG A 316 5.66 -9.25 1.96
N MET A 317 6.61 -8.31 2.06
CA MET A 317 6.45 -6.99 2.70
C MET A 317 7.21 -5.88 1.96
N GLY A 318 7.14 -5.89 0.62
CA GLY A 318 7.90 -4.98 -0.25
C GLY A 318 7.69 -3.50 0.04
N ASP A 319 6.53 -3.12 0.55
CA ASP A 319 6.17 -1.74 0.87
C ASP A 319 7.02 -1.10 1.98
N VAL A 320 7.60 -1.91 2.89
CA VAL A 320 8.46 -1.43 3.98
C VAL A 320 9.96 -1.67 3.74
N ALA A 321 10.33 -2.14 2.54
CA ALA A 321 11.72 -2.34 2.15
C ALA A 321 12.52 -1.03 2.21
N THR A 322 11.95 0.08 1.71
CA THR A 322 12.58 1.41 1.75
C THR A 322 12.82 1.89 3.18
N THR A 323 11.96 1.50 4.12
CA THR A 323 12.14 1.83 5.56
C THR A 323 13.40 1.18 6.10
N LEU A 324 13.63 -0.11 5.81
CA LEU A 324 14.86 -0.79 6.23
C LEU A 324 16.09 -0.18 5.53
N MET A 325 16.02 0.10 4.22
CA MET A 325 17.13 0.71 3.47
C MET A 325 17.55 2.05 4.08
N ALA A 326 16.59 2.87 4.49
CA ALA A 326 16.84 4.20 5.05
C ALA A 326 17.55 4.19 6.41
N ILE A 327 17.39 3.13 7.20
CA ILE A 327 18.04 2.98 8.51
C ILE A 327 19.29 2.10 8.47
N ALA A 328 19.54 1.42 7.37
CA ALA A 328 20.67 0.51 7.18
C ALA A 328 22.04 1.14 7.45
N PRO A 329 22.30 2.43 7.11
CA PRO A 329 23.61 3.06 7.38
C PRO A 329 24.03 3.06 8.85
N PHE A 330 23.08 2.95 9.78
CA PHE A 330 23.31 3.02 11.23
C PHE A 330 23.57 1.64 11.87
N ALA A 331 23.61 0.57 11.08
CA ALA A 331 23.92 -0.77 11.57
C ALA A 331 25.44 -0.96 11.81
N ASP A 332 25.80 -2.04 12.51
CA ASP A 332 27.19 -2.40 12.81
C ASP A 332 27.91 -3.15 11.67
N GLY A 333 27.17 -3.52 10.60
CA GLY A 333 27.67 -4.17 9.40
C GLY A 333 26.70 -4.02 8.24
N PRO A 334 26.98 -4.66 7.09
CA PRO A 334 26.13 -4.55 5.91
C PRO A 334 24.71 -5.03 6.16
N VAL A 335 23.73 -4.29 5.60
CA VAL A 335 22.32 -4.66 5.62
C VAL A 335 21.90 -4.98 4.19
N THR A 336 21.41 -6.20 3.96
CA THR A 336 20.91 -6.65 2.67
C THR A 336 19.40 -6.78 2.70
N VAL A 337 18.73 -6.10 1.77
CA VAL A 337 17.30 -6.17 1.51
C VAL A 337 17.11 -6.91 0.19
N ARG A 338 16.47 -8.07 0.20
CA ARG A 338 16.24 -8.90 -1.00
C ARG A 338 14.77 -9.26 -1.18
N GLY A 339 14.40 -9.83 -2.33
CA GLY A 339 13.01 -10.13 -2.64
C GLY A 339 12.22 -8.87 -2.96
N ILE A 340 12.80 -7.91 -3.67
CA ILE A 340 12.24 -6.57 -3.91
C ILE A 340 11.99 -6.25 -5.39
N ALA A 341 12.17 -7.23 -6.29
CA ALA A 341 12.01 -7.03 -7.74
C ALA A 341 10.66 -6.40 -8.13
N GLN A 342 9.57 -6.76 -7.45
CA GLN A 342 8.23 -6.20 -7.70
C GLN A 342 8.13 -4.71 -7.37
N THR A 343 9.01 -4.17 -6.53
CA THR A 343 8.97 -2.77 -6.11
C THR A 343 9.56 -1.79 -7.14
N HIS A 344 10.14 -2.30 -8.25
CA HIS A 344 10.51 -1.50 -9.42
C HIS A 344 9.29 -0.92 -10.15
N PHE A 345 8.10 -1.50 -9.99
CA PHE A 345 6.86 -1.14 -10.70
C PHE A 345 5.86 -0.35 -9.85
N GLU A 346 6.31 0.22 -8.74
CA GLU A 346 5.46 0.99 -7.83
C GLU A 346 5.40 2.49 -8.24
N GLU A 347 5.23 3.42 -7.32
CA GLU A 347 5.15 4.86 -7.58
C GLU A 347 6.43 5.41 -8.22
N SER A 348 7.56 4.90 -7.75
CA SER A 348 8.90 5.07 -8.33
C SER A 348 9.56 3.70 -8.48
N ASP A 349 10.68 3.66 -9.15
CA ASP A 349 11.61 2.52 -9.07
C ASP A 349 12.30 2.57 -7.70
N ARG A 350 11.63 2.01 -6.67
CA ARG A 350 12.05 2.17 -5.26
C ARG A 350 13.45 1.68 -4.95
N PRO A 351 13.89 0.49 -5.44
CA PRO A 351 15.26 0.04 -5.23
C PRO A 351 16.30 1.00 -5.81
N VAL A 352 16.08 1.48 -7.03
CA VAL A 352 16.98 2.41 -7.69
C VAL A 352 16.94 3.78 -7.01
N ALA A 353 15.77 4.30 -6.67
CA ALA A 353 15.62 5.58 -5.99
C ALA A 353 16.31 5.56 -4.62
N ALA A 354 16.06 4.55 -3.80
CA ALA A 354 16.68 4.43 -2.48
C ALA A 354 18.21 4.28 -2.57
N ALA A 355 18.71 3.42 -3.47
CA ALA A 355 20.14 3.25 -3.68
C ALA A 355 20.81 4.55 -4.13
N THR A 356 20.18 5.29 -5.06
CA THR A 356 20.68 6.57 -5.56
C THR A 356 20.79 7.60 -4.45
N GLU A 357 19.76 7.74 -3.61
CA GLU A 357 19.78 8.74 -2.52
C GLU A 357 20.83 8.37 -1.44
N LEU A 358 20.97 7.08 -1.11
CA LEU A 358 22.03 6.61 -0.20
C LEU A 358 23.43 6.87 -0.77
N GLN A 359 23.65 6.66 -2.06
CA GLN A 359 24.92 6.98 -2.71
C GLN A 359 25.20 8.49 -2.72
N ARG A 360 24.17 9.32 -2.93
CA ARG A 360 24.30 10.80 -2.82
C ARG A 360 24.66 11.25 -1.42
N MET A 361 24.29 10.49 -0.39
CA MET A 361 24.70 10.69 0.99
C MET A 361 26.14 10.19 1.27
N GLY A 362 26.88 9.76 0.25
CA GLY A 362 28.26 9.29 0.38
C GLY A 362 28.39 7.85 0.88
N LEU A 363 27.34 7.07 0.85
CA LEU A 363 27.32 5.68 1.33
C LEU A 363 27.66 4.70 0.21
N ARG A 364 28.28 3.60 0.57
CA ARG A 364 28.50 2.48 -0.34
C ARG A 364 27.22 1.62 -0.42
N VAL A 365 26.73 1.41 -1.64
CA VAL A 365 25.55 0.59 -1.93
C VAL A 365 25.84 -0.32 -3.11
N ASP A 366 25.61 -1.61 -2.93
CA ASP A 366 25.70 -2.63 -3.96
C ASP A 366 24.27 -3.10 -4.31
N SER A 367 23.89 -3.09 -5.59
CA SER A 367 22.51 -3.39 -6.02
C SER A 367 22.49 -4.46 -7.10
N THR A 368 21.48 -5.31 -7.06
CA THR A 368 21.04 -6.18 -8.14
C THR A 368 19.61 -5.86 -8.53
N TRP A 369 19.00 -6.59 -9.46
CA TRP A 369 17.57 -6.43 -9.77
C TRP A 369 16.65 -6.74 -8.59
N ASP A 370 17.04 -7.68 -7.73
CA ASP A 370 16.19 -8.18 -6.65
C ASP A 370 16.72 -7.86 -5.24
N SER A 371 17.82 -7.15 -5.12
CA SER A 371 18.41 -6.84 -3.83
C SER A 371 19.21 -5.54 -3.80
N VAL A 372 19.27 -4.93 -2.62
CA VAL A 372 20.14 -3.79 -2.30
C VAL A 372 20.86 -4.09 -1.02
N THR A 373 22.20 -3.99 -1.04
CA THR A 373 23.07 -4.11 0.12
C THR A 373 23.67 -2.75 0.46
N ILE A 374 23.40 -2.26 1.66
CA ILE A 374 23.86 -0.97 2.16
C ILE A 374 24.96 -1.21 3.20
N HIS A 375 26.13 -0.59 3.01
CA HIS A 375 27.22 -0.66 3.96
C HIS A 375 27.10 0.44 5.02
N PRO A 376 27.52 0.15 6.28
CA PRO A 376 27.48 1.15 7.34
C PRO A 376 28.28 2.41 6.98
N GLY A 377 27.79 3.56 7.44
CA GLY A 377 28.47 4.84 7.21
C GLY A 377 27.73 6.00 7.84
N THR A 378 28.31 7.17 7.75
CA THR A 378 27.69 8.42 8.22
C THR A 378 27.09 9.15 7.04
N PRO A 379 25.73 9.19 6.91
CA PRO A 379 25.09 9.91 5.83
C PRO A 379 25.48 11.40 5.85
N GLN A 380 25.88 11.93 4.68
CA GLN A 380 26.22 13.33 4.51
C GLN A 380 24.98 14.19 4.26
N PRO A 381 25.00 15.49 4.60
CA PRO A 381 23.92 16.43 4.31
C PRO A 381 23.47 16.34 2.85
N THR A 382 22.16 16.11 2.61
CA THR A 382 21.64 15.83 1.27
C THR A 382 20.20 16.30 1.12
N ASP A 383 19.90 16.87 -0.04
CA ASP A 383 18.53 17.11 -0.51
C ASP A 383 18.02 15.85 -1.18
N VAL A 384 17.26 15.07 -0.43
CA VAL A 384 16.68 13.79 -0.87
C VAL A 384 15.60 14.04 -1.91
N GLN A 385 15.77 13.51 -3.10
CA GLN A 385 14.74 13.50 -4.14
C GLN A 385 13.71 12.43 -3.80
N THR A 386 12.45 12.80 -3.78
CA THR A 386 11.37 11.87 -3.42
C THR A 386 10.82 11.09 -4.61
N TYR A 387 11.13 11.51 -5.84
CA TYR A 387 10.59 10.89 -7.07
C TYR A 387 9.05 10.86 -7.07
N ASP A 388 8.43 11.81 -6.37
CA ASP A 388 6.98 11.85 -6.10
C ASP A 388 6.44 10.58 -5.41
N ASP A 389 7.32 9.86 -4.68
CA ASP A 389 6.99 8.67 -3.90
C ASP A 389 7.01 8.98 -2.39
N HIS A 390 5.83 8.86 -1.79
CA HIS A 390 5.62 9.08 -0.37
C HIS A 390 6.48 8.17 0.52
N ARG A 391 6.78 6.92 0.07
CA ARG A 391 7.61 5.99 0.85
C ARG A 391 9.08 6.40 0.88
N ILE A 392 9.62 6.92 -0.22
CA ILE A 392 10.95 7.53 -0.24
C ILE A 392 10.98 8.72 0.70
N ALA A 393 9.99 9.64 0.61
CA ALA A 393 9.92 10.81 1.48
C ALA A 393 9.92 10.44 2.97
N MET A 394 9.03 9.52 3.38
CA MET A 394 8.85 9.14 4.78
C MET A 394 10.02 8.32 5.32
N SER A 395 10.57 7.39 4.52
CA SER A 395 11.72 6.57 4.93
C SER A 395 12.97 7.42 5.15
N PHE A 396 13.30 8.30 4.21
CA PHE A 396 14.51 9.14 4.35
C PHE A 396 14.35 10.29 5.36
N ALA A 397 13.13 10.66 5.71
CA ALA A 397 12.91 11.52 6.87
C ALA A 397 13.38 10.83 8.17
N VAL A 398 13.22 9.49 8.29
CA VAL A 398 13.75 8.73 9.42
C VAL A 398 15.29 8.77 9.44
N THR A 399 15.95 8.70 8.29
CA THR A 399 17.42 8.90 8.21
C THR A 399 17.83 10.25 8.81
N GLY A 400 17.06 11.30 8.53
CA GLY A 400 17.29 12.66 9.04
C GLY A 400 17.19 12.77 10.57
N LEU A 401 16.45 11.91 11.23
CA LEU A 401 16.35 11.90 12.70
C LEU A 401 17.68 11.53 13.37
N ARG A 402 18.60 10.87 12.65
CA ARG A 402 19.91 10.46 13.15
C ARG A 402 21.07 11.18 12.45
N ALA A 403 20.88 11.62 11.20
CA ALA A 403 21.89 12.28 10.39
C ALA A 403 21.53 13.76 10.16
N PRO A 404 22.35 14.74 10.64
CA PRO A 404 22.06 16.15 10.44
C PRO A 404 22.18 16.58 8.98
N GLY A 405 21.35 17.55 8.57
CA GLY A 405 21.40 18.16 7.25
C GLY A 405 20.65 17.39 6.15
N ILE A 406 19.85 16.38 6.50
CA ILE A 406 18.94 15.73 5.57
C ILE A 406 17.70 16.60 5.36
N ARG A 407 17.38 16.88 4.09
CA ARG A 407 16.22 17.67 3.68
C ARG A 407 15.42 16.89 2.63
N ILE A 408 14.10 16.92 2.72
CA ILE A 408 13.19 16.19 1.83
C ILE A 408 12.64 17.15 0.79
N VAL A 409 12.90 16.86 -0.48
CA VAL A 409 12.37 17.63 -1.64
C VAL A 409 10.98 17.11 -1.97
N ASN A 410 10.03 18.01 -2.27
CA ASN A 410 8.62 17.68 -2.51
C ASN A 410 7.98 16.87 -1.35
N PRO A 411 8.02 17.37 -0.10
CA PRO A 411 7.46 16.66 1.05
C PRO A 411 5.95 16.45 0.96
N ALA A 412 5.26 17.18 0.09
CA ALA A 412 3.81 17.09 -0.08
C ALA A 412 3.36 15.74 -0.66
N CYS A 413 4.25 14.98 -1.30
CA CYS A 413 3.92 13.65 -1.84
C CYS A 413 3.42 12.65 -0.78
N VAL A 414 3.66 12.92 0.52
CA VAL A 414 3.14 12.10 1.63
C VAL A 414 1.60 12.17 1.75
N SER A 415 0.95 13.19 1.15
CA SER A 415 -0.52 13.32 1.10
C SER A 415 -1.21 12.08 0.52
N LYS A 416 -0.48 11.31 -0.26
CA LYS A 416 -0.95 10.06 -0.86
C LYS A 416 -1.43 9.03 0.17
N THR A 417 -0.74 8.94 1.34
CA THR A 417 -1.05 7.93 2.36
C THR A 417 -1.02 8.44 3.79
N PHE A 418 -0.33 9.54 4.06
CA PHE A 418 -0.21 10.09 5.41
C PHE A 418 0.02 11.61 5.38
N PRO A 419 -1.02 12.40 5.11
CA PRO A 419 -0.90 13.86 4.97
C PRO A 419 -0.23 14.55 6.16
N GLU A 420 -0.49 14.07 7.39
CA GLU A 420 0.02 14.65 8.63
C GLU A 420 1.40 14.09 9.05
N TYR A 421 2.05 13.27 8.21
CA TYR A 421 3.27 12.53 8.58
C TYR A 421 4.35 13.41 9.22
N PHE A 422 4.70 14.51 8.60
CA PHE A 422 5.77 15.38 9.11
C PHE A 422 5.41 16.11 10.40
N ASP A 423 4.13 16.34 10.65
CA ASP A 423 3.70 16.97 11.89
C ASP A 423 3.71 15.97 13.03
N VAL A 424 3.29 14.73 12.78
CA VAL A 424 3.41 13.62 13.73
C VAL A 424 4.89 13.31 14.03
N LEU A 425 5.74 13.27 12.98
CA LEU A 425 7.18 13.03 13.15
C LEU A 425 7.85 14.10 14.02
N ARG A 426 7.48 15.37 13.83
CA ARG A 426 7.97 16.48 14.66
C ARG A 426 7.47 16.36 16.11
N GLY A 427 6.24 15.88 16.30
CA GLY A 427 5.64 15.67 17.61
C GLY A 427 6.34 14.62 18.48
N LEU A 428 7.22 13.79 17.91
CA LEU A 428 7.94 12.78 18.71
C LEU A 428 8.87 13.38 19.78
N THR A 429 9.27 14.65 19.64
CA THR A 429 10.24 15.34 20.50
C THR A 429 9.65 16.52 21.25
N THR A 430 8.39 16.83 21.04
CA THR A 430 7.67 17.85 21.81
C THR A 430 6.98 17.17 22.99
N ASP A 431 7.46 17.51 24.21
CA ASP A 431 6.85 17.12 25.50
C ASP A 431 5.40 17.62 25.62
#